data_c855d2a15db99230d1d88de6ea0229c1
#
_entry.id   c855d2a15db99230d1d88de6ea0229c1
#
_cell.length_a   1.000
_cell.length_b   1.000
_cell.length_c   1.000
_cell.angle_alpha   90.00
_cell.angle_beta   90.00
_cell.angle_gamma   90.00
#
_symmetry.space_group_name_H-M   'P 1'
#
loop_
_entity.id
_entity.type
_entity.pdbx_description
1 polymer ?
#
loop_
_entity_poly.entity_id
_entity_poly.type
_entity_poly.pdbx_seq_one_letter_code
_entity_poly.pdbx_strand_id
1 'polypeptide(L)'
;MVENGFISEAQARRASAQPITVATQTGYDSTNAPFFAEEVRRDIVDKFGEDMLYTGGLSVRTTLDPALQQAARMALERGLEALDRRQGWRGPLASHDGTGDIDAILAGHEAGMLDRHFAAIVTEVTRDQAQIRLRNGRGRIPFNLAFWAYPPRREDGVRPQPLTDLRDALAVGDIVMVQPPDATPDLIRDGFEPLPDDWSLSQRPLVEGAIVALDPHTGRLLAMSGGYNYGDSEFNRAVQALRQPGSAFKPFVYLAALDQGYNPTTRILDAPLVVDQGQGKPKWKPANYTRRFYGPSIMRVGIEKSRNLMTARLAMNLGMEEIQDYARRFGLNDNLPPLLSMSLGAGETTLLRLTAAYGMLVNGGKEITPSLIDRVQDRYGRTIYRHDARDCSGCSVADGWSGQPIPVLDDTRQQLTEPTSAFQMVSMLEGVIKRGTGRRIDKLDLVVAGKTGTTNDNTNGWFIGFTPDLAVGVFVGYDTPRALGKRETGSTVAVPIFGDFIATASAGKPVIPFRRPGGVTIIPVHSETGERVLPDHEKAIFEVFKPGQRPGGTLIDVPGSSARTSDDDEIAIPGLF
;
A
#
# COMPACT_ATOMS: atom_id res chain seq x y z
N MET A 1 -40.53 23.20 29.84
CA MET A 1 -39.90 22.22 30.77
C MET A 1 -40.41 22.42 32.19
N VAL A 2 -40.48 23.66 32.70
CA VAL A 2 -41.07 23.95 34.05
C VAL A 2 -42.54 23.66 34.08
N GLU A 3 -43.29 24.16 33.09
CA GLU A 3 -44.76 23.92 32.95
C GLU A 3 -45.15 22.46 32.92
N ASN A 4 -44.26 21.60 32.38
CA ASN A 4 -44.46 20.16 32.28
C ASN A 4 -43.85 19.35 33.41
N GLY A 5 -43.29 20.03 34.44
CA GLY A 5 -42.74 19.41 35.64
C GLY A 5 -41.42 18.66 35.46
N PHE A 6 -40.74 18.81 34.32
CA PHE A 6 -39.43 18.16 34.08
C PHE A 6 -38.26 18.78 34.83
N ILE A 7 -38.33 20.07 35.15
CA ILE A 7 -37.32 20.79 35.92
C ILE A 7 -38.05 21.81 36.84
N SER A 8 -37.43 22.13 37.97
CA SER A 8 -37.91 23.19 38.87
C SER A 8 -37.59 24.60 38.32
N GLU A 9 -38.33 25.62 38.77
CA GLU A 9 -38.02 27.01 38.39
C GLU A 9 -36.60 27.44 38.75
N ALA A 10 -36.06 26.92 39.88
CA ALA A 10 -34.69 27.21 40.29
C ALA A 10 -33.64 26.59 39.33
N GLN A 11 -33.93 25.41 38.76
CA GLN A 11 -33.09 24.78 37.73
C GLN A 11 -33.19 25.54 36.43
N ALA A 12 -34.40 25.97 36.02
CA ALA A 12 -34.60 26.77 34.82
C ALA A 12 -33.85 28.11 34.90
N ARG A 13 -33.95 28.84 36.04
CA ARG A 13 -33.20 30.09 36.21
C ARG A 13 -31.68 29.91 36.17
N ARG A 14 -31.16 28.84 36.76
CA ARG A 14 -29.71 28.51 36.71
C ARG A 14 -29.28 28.19 35.27
N ALA A 15 -30.04 27.39 34.55
CA ALA A 15 -29.74 27.03 33.15
C ALA A 15 -29.81 28.23 32.21
N SER A 16 -30.81 29.13 32.40
CA SER A 16 -30.95 30.34 31.58
C SER A 16 -29.86 31.41 31.88
N ALA A 17 -29.22 31.34 33.04
CA ALA A 17 -28.13 32.25 33.38
C ALA A 17 -26.75 31.77 32.88
N GLN A 18 -26.65 30.54 32.36
CA GLN A 18 -25.42 30.02 31.77
C GLN A 18 -25.31 30.52 30.32
N PRO A 19 -24.12 30.98 29.90
CA PRO A 19 -23.89 31.31 28.48
C PRO A 19 -24.09 30.06 27.65
N ILE A 20 -24.73 30.21 26.48
CA ILE A 20 -24.85 29.14 25.51
C ILE A 20 -23.46 28.94 24.90
N THR A 21 -22.81 27.85 25.28
CA THR A 21 -21.60 27.38 24.60
C THR A 21 -22.01 26.48 23.46
N VAL A 22 -21.75 26.93 22.23
CA VAL A 22 -21.85 26.07 21.07
C VAL A 22 -20.69 25.09 21.14
N ALA A 23 -20.97 23.81 21.38
CA ALA A 23 -19.99 22.79 21.13
C ALA A 23 -19.69 22.83 19.62
N THR A 24 -18.54 23.29 19.23
CA THR A 24 -18.00 23.03 17.90
C THR A 24 -17.84 21.52 17.83
N GLN A 25 -18.82 20.85 17.26
CA GLN A 25 -18.67 19.48 16.84
C GLN A 25 -17.59 19.49 15.74
N THR A 26 -16.35 19.23 16.12
CA THR A 26 -15.36 18.70 15.22
C THR A 26 -15.81 17.26 14.93
N GLY A 27 -16.71 17.11 13.96
CA GLY A 27 -17.52 15.89 13.77
C GLY A 27 -16.77 14.66 13.29
N TYR A 28 -15.44 14.69 13.23
CA TYR A 28 -14.59 13.60 12.73
C TYR A 28 -13.47 13.19 13.69
N ASP A 29 -13.26 13.89 14.80
CA ASP A 29 -12.09 13.71 15.68
C ASP A 29 -12.13 12.47 16.58
N SER A 30 -13.27 11.81 16.75
CA SER A 30 -13.36 10.70 17.69
C SER A 30 -12.77 9.38 17.17
N THR A 31 -12.51 9.26 15.87
CA THR A 31 -12.13 7.98 15.25
C THR A 31 -10.71 7.95 14.68
N ASN A 32 -10.02 9.07 14.54
CA ASN A 32 -8.73 9.17 13.81
C ASN A 32 -8.77 8.53 12.40
N ALA A 33 -9.96 8.49 11.77
CA ALA A 33 -10.21 7.82 10.50
C ALA A 33 -11.09 8.65 9.53
N PRO A 34 -10.77 9.94 9.28
CA PRO A 34 -11.67 10.82 8.53
C PRO A 34 -11.89 10.36 7.08
N PHE A 35 -10.86 9.87 6.39
CA PHE A 35 -11.00 9.29 5.04
C PHE A 35 -11.96 8.09 5.03
N PHE A 36 -11.85 7.21 6.03
CA PHE A 36 -12.73 6.04 6.14
C PHE A 36 -14.18 6.46 6.43
N ALA A 37 -14.37 7.39 7.38
CA ALA A 37 -15.68 7.89 7.76
C ALA A 37 -16.40 8.58 6.60
N GLU A 38 -15.69 9.38 5.79
CA GLU A 38 -16.27 10.03 4.61
C GLU A 38 -16.69 9.00 3.55
N GLU A 39 -15.91 7.94 3.31
CA GLU A 39 -16.33 6.89 2.38
C GLU A 39 -17.54 6.09 2.92
N VAL A 40 -17.63 5.86 4.24
CA VAL A 40 -18.85 5.28 4.85
C VAL A 40 -20.04 6.19 4.63
N ARG A 41 -19.89 7.51 4.82
CA ARG A 41 -20.94 8.48 4.55
C ARG A 41 -21.43 8.41 3.10
N ARG A 42 -20.50 8.38 2.12
CA ARG A 42 -20.81 8.24 0.70
C ARG A 42 -21.55 6.93 0.39
N ASP A 43 -21.05 5.81 0.94
CA ASP A 43 -21.68 4.50 0.73
C ASP A 43 -23.10 4.44 1.30
N ILE A 44 -23.37 5.11 2.44
CA ILE A 44 -24.71 5.25 3.00
C ILE A 44 -25.62 6.09 2.10
N VAL A 45 -25.11 7.23 1.60
CA VAL A 45 -25.88 8.08 0.67
C VAL A 45 -26.23 7.32 -0.61
N ASP A 46 -25.26 6.61 -1.17
CA ASP A 46 -25.47 5.84 -2.41
C ASP A 46 -26.50 4.70 -2.22
N LYS A 47 -26.50 4.03 -1.06
CA LYS A 47 -27.39 2.91 -0.78
C LYS A 47 -28.78 3.32 -0.30
N PHE A 48 -28.88 4.38 0.49
CA PHE A 48 -30.11 4.72 1.22
C PHE A 48 -30.60 6.16 0.99
N GLY A 49 -29.77 7.01 0.36
CA GLY A 49 -30.08 8.41 0.14
C GLY A 49 -29.74 9.32 1.32
N GLU A 50 -29.65 10.63 1.05
CA GLU A 50 -29.29 11.65 2.06
C GLU A 50 -30.30 11.75 3.20
N ASP A 51 -31.59 11.65 2.90
CA ASP A 51 -32.67 11.73 3.91
C ASP A 51 -32.50 10.64 4.97
N MET A 52 -32.19 9.43 4.53
CA MET A 52 -31.97 8.31 5.46
C MET A 52 -30.71 8.51 6.31
N LEU A 53 -29.64 9.09 5.72
CA LEU A 53 -28.42 9.39 6.47
C LEU A 53 -28.67 10.41 7.58
N TYR A 54 -29.34 11.55 7.27
CA TYR A 54 -29.46 12.66 8.21
C TYR A 54 -30.70 12.59 9.11
N THR A 55 -31.79 11.99 8.66
CA THR A 55 -33.06 11.94 9.39
C THR A 55 -33.54 10.53 9.72
N GLY A 56 -32.97 9.50 9.10
CA GLY A 56 -33.39 8.10 9.24
C GLY A 56 -33.13 7.48 10.61
N GLY A 57 -32.20 8.03 11.40
CA GLY A 57 -31.78 7.47 12.69
C GLY A 57 -31.08 6.12 12.52
N LEU A 58 -30.21 6.03 11.53
CA LEU A 58 -29.45 4.82 11.22
C LEU A 58 -28.38 4.52 12.28
N SER A 59 -28.25 3.24 12.63
CA SER A 59 -27.10 2.69 13.37
C SER A 59 -26.23 1.91 12.39
N VAL A 60 -25.03 2.44 12.12
CA VAL A 60 -24.08 1.89 11.14
C VAL A 60 -22.90 1.25 11.86
N ARG A 61 -22.77 -0.08 11.71
CA ARG A 61 -21.58 -0.80 12.14
C ARG A 61 -20.62 -0.90 10.97
N THR A 62 -19.47 -0.27 11.09
CA THR A 62 -18.42 -0.32 10.07
C THR A 62 -17.50 -1.53 10.25
N THR A 63 -16.66 -1.78 9.25
CA THR A 63 -15.64 -2.84 9.27
C THR A 63 -14.31 -2.36 9.85
N LEU A 64 -14.20 -1.09 10.24
CA LEU A 64 -12.98 -0.46 10.75
C LEU A 64 -12.45 -1.19 11.97
N ASP A 65 -11.15 -1.50 11.95
CA ASP A 65 -10.36 -1.88 13.13
C ASP A 65 -9.56 -0.65 13.60
N PRO A 66 -9.87 -0.06 14.77
CA PRO A 66 -9.21 1.16 15.22
C PRO A 66 -7.69 1.02 15.40
N ALA A 67 -7.21 -0.16 15.83
CA ALA A 67 -5.78 -0.40 16.02
C ALA A 67 -5.04 -0.49 14.69
N LEU A 68 -5.61 -1.21 13.71
CA LEU A 68 -5.07 -1.27 12.36
C LEU A 68 -5.14 0.09 11.66
N GLN A 69 -6.20 0.86 11.88
CA GLN A 69 -6.34 2.20 11.33
C GLN A 69 -5.26 3.14 11.84
N GLN A 70 -5.00 3.15 13.14
CA GLN A 70 -3.93 3.96 13.72
C GLN A 70 -2.56 3.54 13.17
N ALA A 71 -2.28 2.24 13.12
CA ALA A 71 -1.04 1.72 12.56
C ALA A 71 -0.86 2.11 11.09
N ALA A 72 -1.93 2.03 10.27
CA ALA A 72 -1.91 2.39 8.86
C ALA A 72 -1.61 3.89 8.65
N ARG A 73 -2.31 4.75 9.39
CA ARG A 73 -2.10 6.20 9.36
C ARG A 73 -0.66 6.55 9.73
N MET A 74 -0.16 6.05 10.86
CA MET A 74 1.19 6.34 11.33
C MET A 74 2.27 5.83 10.36
N ALA A 75 2.12 4.64 9.81
CA ALA A 75 3.06 4.09 8.84
C ALA A 75 3.11 4.93 7.55
N LEU A 76 1.94 5.35 7.04
CA LEU A 76 1.85 6.22 5.88
C LEU A 76 2.53 7.57 6.13
N GLU A 77 2.17 8.26 7.21
CA GLU A 77 2.71 9.56 7.57
C GLU A 77 4.24 9.53 7.72
N ARG A 78 4.77 8.58 8.49
CA ARG A 78 6.24 8.40 8.66
C ARG A 78 6.95 8.15 7.34
N GLY A 79 6.35 7.30 6.48
CA GLY A 79 6.95 6.98 5.19
C GLY A 79 6.96 8.15 4.21
N LEU A 80 5.91 8.97 4.19
CA LEU A 80 5.85 10.19 3.37
C LEU A 80 6.85 11.23 3.87
N GLU A 81 6.94 11.44 5.19
CA GLU A 81 7.94 12.32 5.79
C GLU A 81 9.37 11.85 5.51
N ALA A 82 9.64 10.54 5.64
CA ALA A 82 10.94 9.98 5.33
C ALA A 82 11.35 10.17 3.86
N LEU A 83 10.41 10.04 2.93
CA LEU A 83 10.66 10.36 1.52
C LEU A 83 10.90 11.86 1.34
N ASP A 84 10.10 12.71 1.94
CA ASP A 84 10.19 14.16 1.82
C ASP A 84 11.54 14.68 2.39
N ARG A 85 11.99 14.16 3.53
CA ARG A 85 13.34 14.43 4.06
C ARG A 85 14.46 14.11 3.06
N ARG A 86 14.31 13.01 2.30
CA ARG A 86 15.29 12.66 1.24
C ARG A 86 15.27 13.62 0.04
N GLN A 87 14.22 14.44 -0.10
CA GLN A 87 14.15 15.50 -1.12
C GLN A 87 14.88 16.78 -0.67
N GLY A 88 15.15 16.95 0.62
CA GLY A 88 15.83 18.10 1.20
C GLY A 88 14.94 19.09 1.94
N TRP A 89 15.58 20.00 2.64
CA TRP A 89 14.95 21.02 3.47
C TRP A 89 14.48 22.23 2.64
N ARG A 90 13.26 22.67 2.83
CA ARG A 90 12.67 23.81 2.09
C ARG A 90 12.71 25.13 2.85
N GLY A 91 13.31 25.15 4.04
CA GLY A 91 13.38 26.32 4.89
C GLY A 91 12.35 26.33 6.03
N PRO A 92 12.43 27.33 6.91
CA PRO A 92 11.50 27.52 8.03
C PRO A 92 10.09 27.85 7.52
N LEU A 93 9.08 27.68 8.40
CA LEU A 93 7.70 28.09 8.14
C LEU A 93 7.58 29.59 7.97
N ALA A 94 8.30 30.33 8.80
CA ALA A 94 8.42 31.78 8.79
C ALA A 94 9.70 32.21 9.52
N SER A 95 10.07 33.49 9.44
CA SER A 95 11.07 34.10 10.31
C SER A 95 10.41 35.22 11.11
N HIS A 96 10.78 35.36 12.37
CA HIS A 96 10.20 36.30 13.34
C HIS A 96 11.29 37.01 14.15
N ASP A 97 11.13 38.29 14.42
CA ASP A 97 12.08 39.11 15.16
C ASP A 97 12.09 38.88 16.67
N GLY A 98 11.23 37.97 17.17
CA GLY A 98 11.11 37.65 18.60
C GLY A 98 10.24 38.62 19.39
N THR A 99 9.57 39.60 18.75
CA THR A 99 8.69 40.57 19.41
C THR A 99 7.23 40.10 19.39
N GLY A 100 6.41 40.62 20.32
CA GLY A 100 4.98 40.30 20.39
C GLY A 100 4.65 39.01 21.16
N ASP A 101 3.42 38.52 21.00
CA ASP A 101 2.93 37.31 21.67
C ASP A 101 3.37 36.06 20.87
N ILE A 102 4.52 35.51 21.26
CA ILE A 102 5.11 34.33 20.61
C ILE A 102 4.17 33.12 20.69
N ASP A 103 3.43 32.94 21.79
CA ASP A 103 2.54 31.79 21.96
C ASP A 103 1.34 31.86 21.00
N ALA A 104 0.81 33.07 20.76
CA ALA A 104 -0.24 33.26 19.76
C ALA A 104 0.28 33.03 18.32
N ILE A 105 1.52 33.45 18.02
CA ILE A 105 2.16 33.22 16.72
C ILE A 105 2.36 31.73 16.47
N LEU A 106 2.95 31.00 17.45
CA LEU A 106 3.16 29.55 17.34
C LEU A 106 1.82 28.81 17.21
N ALA A 107 0.77 29.21 17.97
CA ALA A 107 -0.57 28.64 17.84
C ALA A 107 -1.14 28.79 16.42
N GLY A 108 -0.90 29.95 15.79
CA GLY A 108 -1.33 30.18 14.40
C GLY A 108 -0.65 29.23 13.41
N HIS A 109 0.62 28.91 13.61
CA HIS A 109 1.35 27.97 12.75
C HIS A 109 1.00 26.49 13.05
N GLU A 110 0.61 26.16 14.27
CA GLU A 110 0.18 24.80 14.64
C GLU A 110 -1.21 24.45 14.08
N ALA A 111 -2.01 25.44 13.74
CA ALA A 111 -3.34 25.21 13.21
C ALA A 111 -3.29 24.35 11.93
N GLY A 112 -3.96 23.20 11.96
CA GLY A 112 -3.98 22.22 10.88
C GLY A 112 -2.77 21.29 10.80
N MET A 113 -1.82 21.35 11.74
CA MET A 113 -0.77 20.33 11.88
C MET A 113 -1.36 19.03 12.45
N LEU A 114 -0.66 17.92 12.20
CA LEU A 114 -0.96 16.66 12.88
C LEU A 114 -0.60 16.77 14.37
N ASP A 115 -1.30 16.04 15.25
CA ASP A 115 -1.18 16.14 16.72
C ASP A 115 0.25 15.95 17.26
N ARG A 116 1.14 15.34 16.51
CA ARG A 116 2.54 15.14 16.90
C ARG A 116 3.49 16.22 16.41
N HIS A 117 3.00 17.19 15.65
CA HIS A 117 3.79 18.30 15.13
C HIS A 117 3.55 19.57 15.93
N PHE A 118 4.61 20.29 16.19
CA PHE A 118 4.60 21.53 16.95
C PHE A 118 5.36 22.60 16.20
N ALA A 119 4.91 23.84 16.32
CA ALA A 119 5.68 25.00 15.90
C ALA A 119 6.64 25.41 17.02
N ALA A 120 7.87 25.72 16.66
CA ALA A 120 8.89 26.20 17.59
C ALA A 120 9.68 27.36 16.98
N ILE A 121 10.06 28.36 17.80
CA ILE A 121 10.96 29.42 17.37
C ILE A 121 12.39 29.10 17.80
N VAL A 122 13.34 29.26 16.89
CA VAL A 122 14.77 29.09 17.15
C VAL A 122 15.28 30.29 17.95
N THR A 123 15.80 30.06 19.14
CA THR A 123 16.33 31.11 20.04
C THR A 123 17.84 31.23 20.01
N GLU A 124 18.53 30.13 19.69
CA GLU A 124 19.98 30.08 19.54
C GLU A 124 20.33 28.96 18.55
N VAL A 125 21.37 29.12 17.77
CA VAL A 125 21.87 28.08 16.87
C VAL A 125 23.39 28.01 16.94
N THR A 126 23.88 26.80 17.12
CA THR A 126 25.31 26.46 17.06
C THR A 126 25.55 25.46 15.92
N ARG A 127 26.79 25.02 15.74
CA ARG A 127 27.11 23.98 14.75
C ARG A 127 26.34 22.69 14.99
N ASP A 128 26.21 22.27 16.25
CA ASP A 128 25.81 20.92 16.62
C ASP A 128 24.38 20.86 17.19
N GLN A 129 23.77 22.00 17.51
CA GLN A 129 22.39 22.06 18.02
C GLN A 129 21.76 23.43 17.84
N ALA A 130 20.42 23.48 17.83
CA ALA A 130 19.63 24.69 17.94
C ALA A 130 18.76 24.62 19.20
N GLN A 131 18.71 25.72 19.98
CA GLN A 131 17.76 25.88 21.07
C GLN A 131 16.44 26.40 20.51
N ILE A 132 15.33 25.86 21.01
CA ILE A 132 14.00 26.22 20.54
C ILE A 132 13.08 26.55 21.73
N ARG A 133 12.12 27.44 21.48
CA ARG A 133 10.96 27.69 22.35
C ARG A 133 9.71 27.16 21.68
N LEU A 134 8.99 26.27 22.36
CA LEU A 134 7.63 25.85 22.05
C LEU A 134 6.65 26.65 22.92
N ARG A 135 5.35 26.55 22.63
CA ARG A 135 4.29 27.18 23.45
C ARG A 135 4.35 26.75 24.91
N ASN A 136 4.59 25.48 25.19
CA ASN A 136 4.55 24.88 26.51
C ASN A 136 5.94 24.56 27.07
N GLY A 137 7.01 25.20 26.58
CA GLY A 137 8.34 24.92 27.10
C GLY A 137 9.50 25.29 26.18
N ARG A 138 10.64 24.73 26.53
CA ARG A 138 11.88 24.84 25.75
C ARG A 138 12.36 23.45 25.36
N GLY A 139 13.11 23.38 24.30
CA GLY A 139 13.74 22.16 23.82
C GLY A 139 14.96 22.49 22.96
N ARG A 140 15.52 21.47 22.39
CA ARG A 140 16.64 21.62 21.44
C ARG A 140 16.50 20.67 20.25
N ILE A 141 17.08 21.06 19.14
CA ILE A 141 17.22 20.25 17.95
C ILE A 141 18.68 19.88 17.81
N PRO A 142 19.13 18.68 18.21
CA PRO A 142 20.48 18.23 17.97
C PRO A 142 20.74 17.96 16.48
N PHE A 143 21.98 18.13 16.03
CA PHE A 143 22.37 17.88 14.65
C PHE A 143 21.91 16.50 14.13
N ASN A 144 21.99 15.46 14.97
CA ASN A 144 21.58 14.10 14.61
C ASN A 144 20.10 13.98 14.26
N LEU A 145 19.24 14.89 14.69
CA LEU A 145 17.80 14.91 14.37
C LEU A 145 17.44 15.95 13.30
N ALA A 146 18.46 16.61 12.70
CA ALA A 146 18.30 17.62 11.65
C ALA A 146 19.33 17.49 10.49
N PHE A 147 20.23 16.51 10.49
CA PHE A 147 21.31 16.35 9.50
C PHE A 147 20.81 16.25 8.05
N TRP A 148 19.53 15.95 7.86
CA TRP A 148 18.87 15.87 6.57
C TRP A 148 18.48 17.24 6.00
N ALA A 149 18.63 18.32 6.77
CA ALA A 149 18.22 19.68 6.39
C ALA A 149 19.21 20.35 5.42
N TYR A 150 19.62 19.62 4.39
CA TYR A 150 20.36 20.18 3.26
C TYR A 150 19.38 20.77 2.22
N PRO A 151 19.82 21.74 1.39
CA PRO A 151 18.96 22.33 0.37
C PRO A 151 18.31 21.30 -0.55
N PRO A 152 17.11 21.55 -1.07
CA PRO A 152 16.45 20.65 -2.00
C PRO A 152 17.33 20.33 -3.21
N ARG A 153 17.14 19.12 -3.76
CA ARG A 153 17.84 18.72 -4.98
C ARG A 153 17.47 19.65 -6.12
N ARG A 154 18.46 20.16 -6.82
CA ARG A 154 18.28 20.98 -8.01
C ARG A 154 17.80 20.13 -9.18
N GLU A 155 17.08 20.74 -10.11
CA GLU A 155 16.58 20.07 -11.33
C GLU A 155 17.70 19.51 -12.21
N ASP A 156 18.90 20.13 -12.18
CA ASP A 156 20.09 19.65 -12.88
C ASP A 156 20.64 18.30 -12.34
N GLY A 157 20.07 17.80 -11.24
CA GLY A 157 20.41 16.53 -10.62
C GLY A 157 21.70 16.54 -9.81
N VAL A 158 22.29 17.72 -9.58
CA VAL A 158 23.42 17.90 -8.68
C VAL A 158 22.97 17.58 -7.25
N ARG A 159 23.71 16.72 -6.57
CA ARG A 159 23.46 16.42 -5.17
C ARG A 159 23.85 17.64 -4.32
N PRO A 160 22.94 18.11 -3.44
CA PRO A 160 23.34 19.10 -2.46
C PRO A 160 24.45 18.56 -1.57
N GLN A 161 25.29 19.44 -1.08
CA GLN A 161 26.30 19.08 -0.07
C GLN A 161 25.56 18.61 1.20
N PRO A 162 26.05 17.56 1.86
CA PRO A 162 25.52 17.17 3.16
C PRO A 162 25.64 18.32 4.16
N LEU A 163 24.64 18.49 5.00
CA LEU A 163 24.71 19.44 6.10
C LEU A 163 25.85 19.02 7.04
N THR A 164 26.67 19.99 7.46
CA THR A 164 27.78 19.79 8.41
C THR A 164 27.75 20.79 9.56
N ASP A 165 26.89 21.80 9.46
CA ASP A 165 26.71 22.87 10.43
C ASP A 165 25.23 23.28 10.39
N LEU A 166 24.54 23.29 11.55
CA LEU A 166 23.13 23.66 11.61
C LEU A 166 22.86 25.12 11.23
N ARG A 167 23.86 26.00 11.37
CA ARG A 167 23.78 27.40 10.95
C ARG A 167 23.60 27.59 9.46
N ASP A 168 23.88 26.54 8.66
CA ASP A 168 23.62 26.56 7.21
C ASP A 168 22.15 26.28 6.88
N ALA A 169 21.36 25.78 7.85
CA ALA A 169 19.95 25.42 7.69
C ALA A 169 19.00 26.24 8.54
N LEU A 170 19.42 26.71 9.70
CA LEU A 170 18.59 27.40 10.69
C LEU A 170 19.23 28.73 11.14
N ALA A 171 18.40 29.73 11.40
CA ALA A 171 18.80 31.01 11.96
C ALA A 171 17.96 31.33 13.22
N VAL A 172 18.49 32.20 14.09
CA VAL A 172 17.72 32.74 15.22
C VAL A 172 16.51 33.49 14.69
N GLY A 173 15.34 33.24 15.30
CA GLY A 173 14.07 33.80 14.84
C GLY A 173 13.30 32.93 13.83
N ASP A 174 13.89 31.86 13.32
CA ASP A 174 13.18 30.92 12.46
C ASP A 174 12.05 30.21 13.22
N ILE A 175 10.85 30.19 12.67
CA ILE A 175 9.76 29.32 13.12
C ILE A 175 9.82 28.03 12.32
N VAL A 176 10.03 26.93 13.01
CA VAL A 176 10.22 25.60 12.42
C VAL A 176 9.18 24.61 12.93
N MET A 177 8.87 23.61 12.12
CA MET A 177 8.08 22.46 12.55
C MET A 177 9.00 21.43 13.19
N VAL A 178 8.59 20.94 14.37
CA VAL A 178 9.31 19.90 15.11
C VAL A 178 8.37 18.80 15.57
N GLN A 179 8.93 17.63 15.88
CA GLN A 179 8.19 16.50 16.43
C GLN A 179 9.08 15.72 17.41
N PRO A 180 8.49 14.94 18.35
CA PRO A 180 9.26 14.08 19.24
C PRO A 180 10.14 13.08 18.47
N PRO A 181 11.33 12.70 18.98
CA PRO A 181 12.26 11.81 18.30
C PRO A 181 11.70 10.40 18.04
N ASP A 182 10.83 9.89 18.88
CA ASP A 182 10.16 8.59 18.72
C ASP A 182 9.21 8.56 17.51
N ALA A 183 8.74 9.72 17.06
CA ALA A 183 8.00 9.84 15.81
C ALA A 183 8.90 9.72 14.56
N THR A 184 10.22 9.83 14.70
CA THR A 184 11.21 9.77 13.63
C THR A 184 12.31 8.73 13.87
N PRO A 185 11.95 7.44 14.05
CA PRO A 185 12.94 6.41 14.36
C PRO A 185 14.02 6.24 13.27
N ASP A 186 13.72 6.62 12.05
CA ASP A 186 14.65 6.60 10.91
C ASP A 186 15.78 7.64 11.00
N LEU A 187 15.64 8.65 11.85
CA LEU A 187 16.68 9.63 12.15
C LEU A 187 17.59 9.19 13.31
N ILE A 188 17.12 8.27 14.16
CA ILE A 188 17.91 7.76 15.29
C ILE A 188 18.98 6.80 14.74
N ARG A 189 20.24 7.21 14.82
CA ARG A 189 21.39 6.42 14.38
C ARG A 189 21.99 5.63 15.53
N ASP A 190 22.68 4.54 15.20
CA ASP A 190 23.40 3.72 16.18
C ASP A 190 24.30 4.59 17.07
N GLY A 191 24.15 4.45 18.37
CA GLY A 191 24.92 5.21 19.38
C GLY A 191 24.40 6.61 19.69
N PHE A 192 23.26 7.03 19.13
CA PHE A 192 22.58 8.27 19.53
C PHE A 192 21.32 7.94 20.33
N GLU A 193 21.27 8.41 21.57
CA GLU A 193 20.11 8.31 22.46
C GLU A 193 19.51 9.71 22.66
N PRO A 194 18.30 9.98 22.16
CA PRO A 194 17.63 11.26 22.37
C PRO A 194 17.39 11.54 23.86
N LEU A 195 17.59 12.78 24.29
CA LEU A 195 17.22 13.24 25.62
C LEU A 195 15.77 13.70 25.65
N PRO A 196 15.17 13.84 26.86
CA PRO A 196 13.76 14.22 26.98
C PRO A 196 13.39 15.59 26.39
N ASP A 197 14.35 16.50 26.25
CA ASP A 197 14.20 17.82 25.66
C ASP A 197 14.63 17.90 24.18
N ASP A 198 15.01 16.77 23.58
CA ASP A 198 15.35 16.69 22.17
C ASP A 198 14.11 16.66 21.28
N TRP A 199 14.22 17.35 20.14
CA TRP A 199 13.20 17.43 19.12
C TRP A 199 13.81 17.15 17.74
N SER A 200 13.07 16.42 16.91
CA SER A 200 13.42 16.23 15.50
C SER A 200 12.92 17.39 14.66
N LEU A 201 13.79 17.97 13.83
CA LEU A 201 13.36 18.90 12.80
C LEU A 201 12.43 18.19 11.81
N SER A 202 11.34 18.85 11.44
CA SER A 202 10.34 18.30 10.53
C SER A 202 9.91 19.33 9.49
N GLN A 203 9.24 18.85 8.45
CA GLN A 203 8.54 19.67 7.48
C GLN A 203 7.37 18.89 6.91
N ARG A 204 6.33 19.61 6.45
CA ARG A 204 5.17 19.00 5.84
C ARG A 204 5.55 18.37 4.49
N PRO A 205 5.25 17.09 4.23
CA PRO A 205 5.52 16.48 2.95
C PRO A 205 4.77 17.15 1.80
N LEU A 206 5.43 17.28 0.65
CA LEU A 206 4.78 17.63 -0.62
C LEU A 206 4.28 16.40 -1.38
N VAL A 207 4.84 15.25 -1.05
CA VAL A 207 4.42 13.97 -1.61
C VAL A 207 3.20 13.46 -0.86
N GLU A 208 2.33 12.80 -1.59
CA GLU A 208 1.12 12.19 -1.08
C GLU A 208 1.16 10.68 -1.21
N GLY A 209 0.19 10.02 -0.59
CA GLY A 209 0.08 8.57 -0.66
C GLY A 209 -1.24 8.06 -0.10
N ALA A 210 -1.39 6.75 -0.15
CA ALA A 210 -2.52 6.07 0.47
C ALA A 210 -2.11 4.67 0.94
N ILE A 211 -2.82 4.19 1.95
CA ILE A 211 -2.73 2.83 2.46
C ILE A 211 -4.12 2.24 2.66
N VAL A 212 -4.27 0.96 2.31
CA VAL A 212 -5.50 0.19 2.46
C VAL A 212 -5.14 -1.15 3.08
N ALA A 213 -5.91 -1.60 4.07
CA ALA A 213 -5.81 -2.95 4.63
C ALA A 213 -7.17 -3.61 4.66
N LEU A 214 -7.29 -4.81 4.10
CA LEU A 214 -8.55 -5.57 4.03
C LEU A 214 -8.34 -7.04 4.41
N ASP A 215 -9.40 -7.65 4.93
CA ASP A 215 -9.51 -9.09 5.14
C ASP A 215 -9.74 -9.80 3.79
N PRO A 216 -8.79 -10.63 3.32
CA PRO A 216 -8.91 -11.31 2.03
C PRO A 216 -10.00 -12.38 1.98
N HIS A 217 -10.52 -12.81 3.13
CA HIS A 217 -11.53 -13.87 3.22
C HIS A 217 -12.96 -13.32 3.22
N THR A 218 -13.15 -12.10 3.72
CA THR A 218 -14.47 -11.48 3.84
C THR A 218 -14.65 -10.23 2.99
N GLY A 219 -13.57 -9.59 2.52
CA GLY A 219 -13.62 -8.31 1.83
C GLY A 219 -13.80 -7.11 2.76
N ARG A 220 -13.82 -7.31 4.09
CA ARG A 220 -13.93 -6.21 5.05
C ARG A 220 -12.73 -5.29 4.96
N LEU A 221 -12.97 -4.00 4.75
CA LEU A 221 -11.94 -2.97 4.80
C LEU A 221 -11.67 -2.60 6.26
N LEU A 222 -10.48 -2.97 6.75
CA LEU A 222 -10.12 -2.86 8.16
C LEU A 222 -9.44 -1.53 8.49
N ALA A 223 -8.73 -0.95 7.52
CA ALA A 223 -8.09 0.36 7.65
C ALA A 223 -7.93 1.02 6.28
N MET A 224 -8.01 2.36 6.25
CA MET A 224 -7.78 3.16 5.06
C MET A 224 -7.33 4.58 5.42
N SER A 225 -6.24 5.05 4.81
CA SER A 225 -5.85 6.45 4.79
C SER A 225 -5.60 6.87 3.34
N GLY A 226 -6.27 7.94 2.89
CA GLY A 226 -6.22 8.41 1.50
C GLY A 226 -5.28 9.58 1.28
N GLY A 227 -4.52 10.00 2.28
CA GLY A 227 -3.58 11.11 2.22
C GLY A 227 -2.79 11.29 3.49
N TYR A 228 -1.86 12.26 3.48
CA TYR A 228 -1.04 12.62 4.63
C TYR A 228 -1.89 13.25 5.75
N ASN A 229 -2.71 14.23 5.41
CA ASN A 229 -3.56 14.94 6.37
C ASN A 229 -4.91 15.27 5.71
N TYR A 230 -6.01 14.79 6.31
CA TYR A 230 -7.37 15.03 5.79
C TYR A 230 -7.75 16.52 5.79
N GLY A 231 -7.32 17.26 6.82
CA GLY A 231 -7.59 18.71 6.90
C GLY A 231 -6.95 19.53 5.79
N ASP A 232 -5.94 19.00 5.12
CA ASP A 232 -5.25 19.64 4.01
C ASP A 232 -5.84 19.25 2.65
N SER A 233 -6.32 18.00 2.54
CA SER A 233 -6.91 17.46 1.34
C SER A 233 -7.84 16.30 1.67
N GLU A 234 -9.13 16.50 1.43
CA GLU A 234 -10.15 15.46 1.57
C GLU A 234 -10.12 14.43 0.42
N PHE A 235 -9.30 14.68 -0.62
CA PHE A 235 -9.18 13.79 -1.77
C PHE A 235 -8.62 12.44 -1.35
N ASN A 236 -9.46 11.41 -1.42
CA ASN A 236 -9.10 10.07 -0.99
C ASN A 236 -8.39 9.29 -2.11
N ARG A 237 -7.06 9.26 -2.05
CA ARG A 237 -6.22 8.63 -3.07
C ARG A 237 -6.33 7.10 -3.09
N ALA A 238 -6.92 6.50 -2.05
CA ALA A 238 -7.14 5.05 -2.01
C ALA A 238 -8.25 4.60 -2.98
N VAL A 239 -9.27 5.44 -3.17
CA VAL A 239 -10.50 5.10 -3.93
C VAL A 239 -10.75 6.02 -5.13
N GLN A 240 -10.29 7.28 -5.09
CA GLN A 240 -10.59 8.28 -6.11
C GLN A 240 -9.44 8.47 -7.13
N ALA A 241 -8.18 8.24 -6.72
CA ALA A 241 -7.03 8.40 -7.61
C ALA A 241 -6.90 7.22 -8.58
N LEU A 242 -7.18 7.45 -9.85
CA LEU A 242 -6.85 6.52 -10.93
C LEU A 242 -5.38 6.72 -11.30
N ARG A 243 -4.56 5.69 -11.09
CA ARG A 243 -3.12 5.73 -11.31
C ARG A 243 -2.62 4.43 -11.95
N GLN A 244 -1.56 4.53 -12.73
CA GLN A 244 -0.91 3.37 -13.33
C GLN A 244 -0.22 2.51 -12.26
N PRO A 245 -0.59 1.23 -12.08
CA PRO A 245 0.02 0.35 -11.09
C PRO A 245 1.43 -0.11 -11.49
N GLY A 246 1.81 0.05 -12.75
CA GLY A 246 3.06 -0.45 -13.29
C GLY A 246 3.20 -1.95 -13.02
N SER A 247 4.38 -2.37 -12.60
CA SER A 247 4.68 -3.79 -12.37
C SER A 247 3.81 -4.50 -11.33
N ALA A 248 2.98 -3.79 -10.56
CA ALA A 248 2.01 -4.43 -9.66
C ALA A 248 0.83 -5.08 -10.41
N PHE A 249 0.65 -4.80 -11.69
CA PHE A 249 -0.32 -5.49 -12.56
C PHE A 249 0.16 -6.87 -13.02
N LYS A 250 1.47 -7.11 -13.11
CA LYS A 250 2.07 -8.32 -13.70
C LYS A 250 1.55 -9.65 -13.14
N PRO A 251 1.29 -9.81 -11.82
CA PRO A 251 0.78 -11.09 -11.31
C PRO A 251 -0.44 -11.62 -12.05
N PHE A 252 -1.30 -10.76 -12.57
CA PHE A 252 -2.51 -11.18 -13.30
C PHE A 252 -2.20 -11.69 -14.71
N VAL A 253 -1.15 -11.17 -15.34
CA VAL A 253 -0.61 -11.74 -16.60
C VAL A 253 -0.02 -13.12 -16.36
N TYR A 254 0.72 -13.30 -15.27
CA TYR A 254 1.32 -14.58 -14.90
C TYR A 254 0.26 -15.58 -14.43
N LEU A 255 -0.78 -15.12 -13.72
CA LEU A 255 -1.90 -15.96 -13.31
C LEU A 255 -2.67 -16.53 -14.51
N ALA A 256 -2.95 -15.69 -15.50
CA ALA A 256 -3.55 -16.13 -16.76
C ALA A 256 -2.73 -17.23 -17.44
N ALA A 257 -1.41 -17.11 -17.44
CA ALA A 257 -0.54 -18.17 -17.94
C ALA A 257 -0.64 -19.47 -17.12
N LEU A 258 -0.65 -19.35 -15.78
CA LEU A 258 -0.77 -20.52 -14.90
C LEU A 258 -2.10 -21.26 -15.10
N ASP A 259 -3.20 -20.55 -15.37
CA ASP A 259 -4.50 -21.17 -15.69
C ASP A 259 -4.49 -21.83 -17.07
N GLN A 260 -3.70 -21.33 -18.02
CA GLN A 260 -3.51 -21.95 -19.33
C GLN A 260 -2.49 -23.11 -19.34
N GLY A 261 -2.07 -23.61 -18.14
CA GLY A 261 -1.23 -24.79 -18.01
C GLY A 261 0.28 -24.53 -17.94
N TYR A 262 0.73 -23.28 -18.07
CA TYR A 262 2.11 -22.93 -17.77
C TYR A 262 2.43 -23.19 -16.29
N ASN A 263 3.70 -23.34 -15.95
CA ASN A 263 4.13 -23.57 -14.58
C ASN A 263 5.29 -22.62 -14.20
N PRO A 264 5.63 -22.47 -12.92
CA PRO A 264 6.65 -21.53 -12.47
C PRO A 264 8.05 -21.76 -13.07
N THR A 265 8.35 -22.96 -13.59
CA THR A 265 9.62 -23.29 -14.23
C THR A 265 9.58 -23.16 -15.76
N THR A 266 8.45 -22.79 -16.36
CA THR A 266 8.36 -22.47 -17.80
C THR A 266 9.38 -21.40 -18.16
N ARG A 267 10.16 -21.63 -19.22
CA ARG A 267 11.22 -20.72 -19.67
C ARG A 267 10.65 -19.64 -20.57
N ILE A 268 11.02 -18.39 -20.34
CA ILE A 268 10.62 -17.22 -21.14
C ILE A 268 11.90 -16.47 -21.53
N LEU A 269 12.02 -16.09 -22.81
CA LEU A 269 13.20 -15.37 -23.29
C LEU A 269 13.21 -13.91 -22.80
N ASP A 270 14.26 -13.52 -22.09
CA ASP A 270 14.55 -12.13 -21.72
C ASP A 270 15.59 -11.53 -22.69
N ALA A 271 15.13 -11.09 -23.85
CA ALA A 271 15.91 -10.53 -24.95
C ALA A 271 15.23 -9.30 -25.55
N PRO A 272 15.88 -8.51 -26.39
CA PRO A 272 15.27 -7.36 -27.06
C PRO A 272 13.94 -7.72 -27.73
N LEU A 273 12.97 -6.81 -27.59
CA LEU A 273 11.64 -6.93 -28.18
C LEU A 273 11.27 -5.64 -28.91
N VAL A 274 10.82 -5.78 -30.15
CA VAL A 274 10.32 -4.67 -30.97
C VAL A 274 8.97 -5.06 -31.52
N VAL A 275 7.94 -4.31 -31.16
CA VAL A 275 6.56 -4.57 -31.58
C VAL A 275 6.07 -3.47 -32.49
N ASP A 276 5.54 -3.83 -33.65
CA ASP A 276 4.85 -2.90 -34.53
C ASP A 276 3.46 -2.64 -33.97
N GLN A 277 3.12 -1.38 -33.76
CA GLN A 277 1.80 -0.98 -33.24
C GLN A 277 0.80 -0.62 -34.36
N GLY A 278 1.22 -0.76 -35.63
CA GLY A 278 0.40 -0.44 -36.79
C GLY A 278 0.13 1.05 -37.00
N GLN A 279 -0.57 1.38 -38.07
CA GLN A 279 -1.09 2.73 -38.34
C GLN A 279 -0.07 3.88 -38.25
N GLY A 280 1.20 3.65 -38.62
CA GLY A 280 2.25 4.68 -38.58
C GLY A 280 2.73 5.08 -37.20
N LYS A 281 2.28 4.38 -36.15
CA LYS A 281 2.76 4.61 -34.78
C LYS A 281 4.21 4.18 -34.61
N PRO A 282 5.00 4.82 -33.76
CA PRO A 282 6.35 4.36 -33.46
C PRO A 282 6.35 2.91 -32.94
N LYS A 283 7.33 2.13 -33.36
CA LYS A 283 7.50 0.75 -32.85
C LYS A 283 7.72 0.78 -31.34
N TRP A 284 6.96 -0.03 -30.62
CA TRP A 284 7.13 -0.15 -29.17
C TRP A 284 8.35 -1.01 -28.83
N LYS A 285 9.24 -0.47 -28.01
CA LYS A 285 10.51 -1.09 -27.62
C LYS A 285 10.61 -1.11 -26.10
N PRO A 286 9.93 -2.04 -25.41
CA PRO A 286 10.05 -2.17 -23.96
C PRO A 286 11.47 -2.52 -23.55
N ALA A 287 11.85 -2.10 -22.34
CA ALA A 287 13.14 -2.42 -21.74
C ALA A 287 12.95 -2.87 -20.29
N ASN A 288 13.87 -3.70 -19.80
CA ASN A 288 13.97 -3.96 -18.37
C ASN A 288 14.47 -2.70 -17.65
N TYR A 289 14.09 -2.53 -16.39
CA TYR A 289 14.54 -1.39 -15.57
C TYR A 289 16.08 -1.28 -15.52
N THR A 290 16.76 -2.43 -15.48
CA THR A 290 18.23 -2.50 -15.49
C THR A 290 18.86 -2.22 -16.86
N ARG A 291 18.07 -2.11 -17.92
CA ARG A 291 18.51 -2.03 -19.33
C ARG A 291 19.42 -3.19 -19.78
N ARG A 292 19.33 -4.35 -19.10
CA ARG A 292 20.05 -5.58 -19.42
C ARG A 292 19.11 -6.67 -19.88
N PHE A 293 19.63 -7.62 -20.63
CA PHE A 293 18.97 -8.84 -21.07
C PHE A 293 19.62 -10.04 -20.38
N TYR A 294 18.85 -11.07 -20.10
CA TYR A 294 19.29 -12.19 -19.27
C TYR A 294 19.09 -13.55 -19.94
N GLY A 295 18.62 -13.57 -21.20
CA GLY A 295 18.38 -14.79 -21.94
C GLY A 295 17.19 -15.60 -21.41
N PRO A 296 17.10 -16.88 -21.75
CA PRO A 296 16.05 -17.77 -21.27
C PRO A 296 16.06 -17.86 -19.74
N SER A 297 14.97 -17.49 -19.11
CA SER A 297 14.82 -17.48 -17.64
C SER A 297 13.47 -18.08 -17.27
N ILE A 298 13.40 -18.75 -16.13
CA ILE A 298 12.13 -19.33 -15.66
C ILE A 298 11.11 -18.26 -15.27
N MET A 299 9.85 -18.59 -15.41
CA MET A 299 8.69 -17.72 -15.14
C MET A 299 8.75 -17.12 -13.76
N ARG A 300 9.11 -17.90 -12.73
CA ARG A 300 9.33 -17.42 -11.36
C ARG A 300 10.33 -16.26 -11.28
N VAL A 301 11.49 -16.38 -11.93
CA VAL A 301 12.50 -15.30 -11.96
C VAL A 301 11.95 -14.04 -12.63
N GLY A 302 11.12 -14.20 -13.65
CA GLY A 302 10.46 -13.08 -14.34
C GLY A 302 9.62 -12.22 -13.40
N ILE A 303 8.81 -12.82 -12.53
CA ILE A 303 7.98 -12.10 -11.56
C ILE A 303 8.80 -11.60 -10.35
N GLU A 304 9.72 -12.42 -9.81
CA GLU A 304 10.56 -12.06 -8.66
C GLU A 304 11.45 -10.85 -8.96
N LYS A 305 12.05 -10.81 -10.15
CA LYS A 305 12.92 -9.70 -10.62
C LYS A 305 12.16 -8.65 -11.42
N SER A 306 10.84 -8.82 -11.58
CA SER A 306 9.97 -7.88 -12.28
C SER A 306 10.41 -7.58 -13.73
N ARG A 307 10.79 -8.62 -14.51
CA ARG A 307 11.29 -8.51 -15.88
C ARG A 307 10.19 -8.04 -16.83
N ASN A 308 10.41 -6.91 -17.51
CA ASN A 308 9.43 -6.37 -18.46
C ASN A 308 9.34 -7.19 -19.73
N LEU A 309 10.48 -7.60 -20.29
CA LEU A 309 10.54 -8.30 -21.58
C LEU A 309 9.92 -9.69 -21.49
N MET A 310 10.13 -10.40 -20.40
CA MET A 310 9.48 -11.69 -20.14
C MET A 310 7.96 -11.52 -20.02
N THR A 311 7.49 -10.51 -19.29
CA THR A 311 6.05 -10.24 -19.15
C THR A 311 5.41 -9.89 -20.49
N ALA A 312 6.05 -9.04 -21.30
CA ALA A 312 5.54 -8.65 -22.61
C ALA A 312 5.45 -9.86 -23.56
N ARG A 313 6.45 -10.75 -23.59
CA ARG A 313 6.39 -11.99 -24.38
C ARG A 313 5.30 -12.93 -23.90
N LEU A 314 5.15 -13.07 -22.60
CA LEU A 314 4.08 -13.87 -22.02
C LEU A 314 2.70 -13.34 -22.46
N ALA A 315 2.48 -12.03 -22.37
CA ALA A 315 1.24 -11.39 -22.81
C ALA A 315 1.00 -11.53 -24.32
N MET A 316 2.06 -11.44 -25.14
CA MET A 316 1.95 -11.71 -26.59
C MET A 316 1.52 -13.15 -26.88
N ASN A 317 2.01 -14.10 -26.10
CA ASN A 317 1.69 -15.51 -26.29
C ASN A 317 0.26 -15.84 -25.83
N LEU A 318 -0.20 -15.24 -24.73
CA LEU A 318 -1.56 -15.41 -24.20
C LEU A 318 -2.62 -14.70 -25.06
N GLY A 319 -2.25 -13.57 -25.67
CA GLY A 319 -3.18 -12.64 -26.29
C GLY A 319 -3.70 -11.58 -25.32
N MET A 320 -3.93 -10.37 -25.84
CA MET A 320 -4.40 -9.26 -25.00
C MET A 320 -5.85 -9.41 -24.55
N GLU A 321 -6.68 -10.16 -25.28
CA GLU A 321 -8.07 -10.46 -24.90
C GLU A 321 -8.13 -11.20 -23.56
N GLU A 322 -7.25 -12.18 -23.36
CA GLU A 322 -7.12 -12.91 -22.09
C GLU A 322 -6.72 -11.97 -20.95
N ILE A 323 -5.75 -11.07 -21.20
CA ILE A 323 -5.30 -10.10 -20.19
C ILE A 323 -6.43 -9.11 -19.83
N GLN A 324 -7.23 -8.67 -20.81
CA GLN A 324 -8.40 -7.82 -20.59
C GLN A 324 -9.47 -8.55 -19.75
N ASP A 325 -9.70 -9.84 -20.02
CA ASP A 325 -10.64 -10.64 -19.26
C ASP A 325 -10.20 -10.78 -17.79
N TYR A 326 -8.92 -11.08 -17.53
CA TYR A 326 -8.38 -11.10 -16.16
C TYR A 326 -8.49 -9.74 -15.47
N ALA A 327 -8.19 -8.64 -16.18
CA ALA A 327 -8.34 -7.29 -15.62
C ALA A 327 -9.78 -7.00 -15.20
N ARG A 328 -10.76 -7.45 -15.97
CA ARG A 328 -12.20 -7.29 -15.69
C ARG A 328 -12.63 -8.21 -14.55
N ARG A 329 -12.34 -9.51 -14.63
CA ARG A 329 -12.74 -10.52 -13.62
C ARG A 329 -12.23 -10.17 -12.22
N PHE A 330 -10.99 -9.69 -12.13
CA PHE A 330 -10.39 -9.27 -10.86
C PHE A 330 -10.72 -7.82 -10.46
N GLY A 331 -11.62 -7.15 -11.18
CA GLY A 331 -12.04 -5.79 -10.88
C GLY A 331 -10.97 -4.71 -11.01
N LEU A 332 -9.87 -4.99 -11.73
CA LEU A 332 -8.75 -4.07 -11.87
C LEU A 332 -9.05 -2.91 -12.83
N ASN A 333 -9.63 -3.22 -13.99
CA ASN A 333 -10.00 -2.25 -15.01
C ASN A 333 -11.07 -2.85 -15.93
N ASP A 334 -12.17 -2.15 -16.10
CA ASP A 334 -13.33 -2.66 -16.85
C ASP A 334 -13.15 -2.53 -18.37
N ASN A 335 -12.30 -1.58 -18.80
CA ASN A 335 -12.09 -1.21 -20.21
C ASN A 335 -10.60 -1.09 -20.55
N LEU A 336 -9.80 -2.09 -20.20
CA LEU A 336 -8.36 -2.10 -20.49
C LEU A 336 -8.13 -2.09 -22.02
N PRO A 337 -7.37 -1.14 -22.58
CA PRO A 337 -7.07 -1.14 -24.03
C PRO A 337 -6.28 -2.40 -24.46
N PRO A 338 -6.49 -2.94 -25.69
CA PRO A 338 -5.79 -4.13 -26.18
C PRO A 338 -4.35 -3.83 -26.64
N LEU A 339 -3.61 -3.06 -25.87
CA LEU A 339 -2.22 -2.69 -26.14
C LEU A 339 -1.27 -3.49 -25.24
N LEU A 340 -0.19 -4.02 -25.78
CA LEU A 340 0.79 -4.80 -25.03
C LEU A 340 1.39 -4.05 -23.82
N SER A 341 1.48 -2.72 -23.87
CA SER A 341 1.92 -1.90 -22.74
C SER A 341 1.04 -2.07 -21.51
N MET A 342 -0.24 -2.43 -21.68
CA MET A 342 -1.18 -2.67 -20.57
C MET A 342 -0.74 -3.87 -19.72
N SER A 343 -0.08 -4.88 -20.32
CA SER A 343 0.49 -6.01 -19.58
C SER A 343 1.58 -5.61 -18.58
N LEU A 344 2.19 -4.45 -18.79
CA LEU A 344 3.18 -3.87 -17.88
C LEU A 344 2.57 -2.89 -16.86
N GLY A 345 1.23 -2.76 -16.84
CA GLY A 345 0.49 -1.91 -15.91
C GLY A 345 0.39 -0.44 -16.34
N ALA A 346 0.30 -0.17 -17.64
CA ALA A 346 0.02 1.17 -18.15
C ALA A 346 -1.46 1.57 -18.03
N GLY A 347 -2.36 0.61 -17.83
CA GLY A 347 -3.78 0.87 -17.51
C GLY A 347 -3.95 1.37 -16.08
N GLU A 348 -4.86 2.33 -15.88
CA GLU A 348 -5.08 2.93 -14.56
C GLU A 348 -6.04 2.10 -13.70
N THR A 349 -5.85 2.16 -12.39
CA THR A 349 -6.73 1.55 -11.37
C THR A 349 -6.60 2.31 -10.05
N THR A 350 -7.47 2.02 -9.08
CA THR A 350 -7.35 2.56 -7.72
C THR A 350 -6.56 1.61 -6.82
N LEU A 351 -6.05 2.14 -5.71
CA LEU A 351 -5.34 1.33 -4.71
C LEU A 351 -6.27 0.24 -4.12
N LEU A 352 -7.52 0.60 -3.82
CA LEU A 352 -8.49 -0.35 -3.27
C LEU A 352 -8.78 -1.50 -4.23
N ARG A 353 -9.05 -1.22 -5.52
CA ARG A 353 -9.29 -2.26 -6.54
C ARG A 353 -8.11 -3.22 -6.66
N LEU A 354 -6.90 -2.67 -6.73
CA LEU A 354 -5.68 -3.47 -6.84
C LEU A 354 -5.44 -4.33 -5.58
N THR A 355 -5.66 -3.77 -4.38
CA THR A 355 -5.51 -4.50 -3.12
C THR A 355 -6.53 -5.63 -2.99
N ALA A 356 -7.77 -5.39 -3.37
CA ALA A 356 -8.82 -6.42 -3.40
C ALA A 356 -8.47 -7.57 -4.33
N ALA A 357 -7.97 -7.26 -5.54
CA ALA A 357 -7.53 -8.28 -6.49
C ALA A 357 -6.40 -9.18 -5.94
N TYR A 358 -5.46 -8.62 -5.19
CA TYR A 358 -4.45 -9.43 -4.50
C TYR A 358 -5.04 -10.25 -3.35
N GLY A 359 -6.04 -9.74 -2.63
CA GLY A 359 -6.81 -10.49 -1.65
C GLY A 359 -7.47 -11.74 -2.25
N MET A 360 -7.93 -11.65 -3.51
CA MET A 360 -8.52 -12.77 -4.23
C MET A 360 -7.48 -13.88 -4.54
N LEU A 361 -6.18 -13.58 -4.62
CA LEU A 361 -5.14 -14.60 -4.73
C LEU A 361 -4.99 -15.38 -3.42
N VAL A 362 -5.05 -14.68 -2.29
CA VAL A 362 -4.86 -15.26 -0.94
C VAL A 362 -5.98 -16.22 -0.58
N ASN A 363 -7.21 -15.88 -0.94
CA ASN A 363 -8.39 -16.68 -0.60
C ASN A 363 -8.62 -17.90 -1.53
N GLY A 364 -7.66 -18.18 -2.42
CA GLY A 364 -7.73 -19.30 -3.36
C GLY A 364 -8.45 -18.96 -4.67
N GLY A 365 -8.47 -17.69 -5.07
CA GLY A 365 -9.00 -17.25 -6.35
C GLY A 365 -10.51 -16.97 -6.37
N LYS A 366 -11.10 -16.74 -5.22
CA LYS A 366 -12.52 -16.40 -5.11
C LYS A 366 -12.75 -14.89 -5.10
N GLU A 367 -13.81 -14.45 -5.73
CA GLU A 367 -14.22 -13.05 -5.75
C GLU A 367 -14.46 -12.51 -4.36
N ILE A 368 -14.01 -11.28 -4.09
CA ILE A 368 -14.37 -10.49 -2.91
C ILE A 368 -14.83 -9.11 -3.33
N THR A 369 -15.88 -8.61 -2.66
CA THR A 369 -16.32 -7.23 -2.79
C THR A 369 -15.88 -6.48 -1.53
N PRO A 370 -14.98 -5.48 -1.64
CA PRO A 370 -14.60 -4.67 -0.50
C PRO A 370 -15.81 -3.99 0.13
N SER A 371 -15.90 -3.98 1.45
CA SER A 371 -16.96 -3.32 2.18
C SER A 371 -16.44 -2.52 3.37
N LEU A 372 -16.97 -1.32 3.52
CA LEU A 372 -16.76 -0.42 4.65
C LEU A 372 -17.75 -0.64 5.78
N ILE A 373 -18.87 -1.30 5.46
CA ILE A 373 -20.02 -1.45 6.35
C ILE A 373 -20.32 -2.92 6.59
N ASP A 374 -20.35 -3.31 7.85
CA ASP A 374 -20.77 -4.66 8.28
C ASP A 374 -22.28 -4.78 8.32
N ARG A 375 -22.96 -3.78 8.93
CA ARG A 375 -24.40 -3.81 9.16
C ARG A 375 -24.97 -2.41 9.29
N VAL A 376 -26.18 -2.22 8.76
CA VAL A 376 -27.00 -1.03 9.01
C VAL A 376 -28.32 -1.44 9.64
N GLN A 377 -28.72 -0.75 10.71
CA GLN A 377 -30.00 -0.89 11.35
C GLN A 377 -30.79 0.43 11.28
N ASP A 378 -32.11 0.31 11.15
CA ASP A 378 -32.99 1.47 11.23
C ASP A 378 -33.19 1.94 12.69
N ARG A 379 -33.93 3.04 12.89
CA ARG A 379 -34.25 3.60 14.20
C ARG A 379 -35.01 2.64 15.14
N TYR A 380 -35.56 1.59 14.61
CA TYR A 380 -36.31 0.55 15.37
C TYR A 380 -35.43 -0.68 15.67
N GLY A 381 -34.15 -0.64 15.31
CA GLY A 381 -33.21 -1.74 15.51
C GLY A 381 -33.30 -2.87 14.49
N ARG A 382 -34.13 -2.71 13.43
CA ARG A 382 -34.22 -3.72 12.37
C ARG A 382 -33.03 -3.62 11.44
N THR A 383 -32.39 -4.75 11.16
CA THR A 383 -31.28 -4.81 10.20
C THR A 383 -31.83 -4.63 8.78
N ILE A 384 -31.39 -3.54 8.11
CA ILE A 384 -31.77 -3.20 6.73
C ILE A 384 -30.64 -3.49 5.73
N TYR A 385 -29.43 -3.68 6.21
CA TYR A 385 -28.27 -4.11 5.40
C TYR A 385 -27.31 -4.96 6.24
N ARG A 386 -26.73 -5.99 5.61
CA ARG A 386 -25.67 -6.83 6.15
C ARG A 386 -24.72 -7.20 5.02
N HIS A 387 -23.41 -7.00 5.22
CA HIS A 387 -22.37 -7.35 4.24
C HIS A 387 -22.32 -8.86 3.99
N ASP A 388 -22.25 -9.66 5.05
CA ASP A 388 -22.37 -11.11 4.96
C ASP A 388 -23.83 -11.53 5.10
N ALA A 389 -24.47 -11.74 3.96
CA ALA A 389 -25.88 -12.12 3.87
C ALA A 389 -26.11 -13.65 3.82
N ARG A 390 -25.06 -14.46 4.02
CA ARG A 390 -25.21 -15.93 4.01
C ARG A 390 -26.08 -16.38 5.16
N ASP A 391 -27.02 -17.27 4.88
CA ASP A 391 -27.82 -17.90 5.89
C ASP A 391 -27.02 -18.93 6.68
N CYS A 392 -27.17 -18.90 7.98
CA CYS A 392 -26.53 -19.84 8.89
C CYS A 392 -27.60 -20.54 9.74
N SER A 393 -28.11 -21.65 9.27
CA SER A 393 -29.12 -22.42 9.98
C SER A 393 -28.65 -22.98 11.33
N GLY A 394 -27.33 -23.13 11.52
CA GLY A 394 -26.76 -23.64 12.76
C GLY A 394 -26.15 -22.57 13.69
N CYS A 395 -26.27 -21.25 13.32
CA CYS A 395 -25.66 -20.17 14.11
C CYS A 395 -26.55 -19.69 15.27
N SER A 396 -27.86 -19.95 15.23
CA SER A 396 -28.81 -19.57 16.29
C SER A 396 -29.11 -20.80 17.12
N VAL A 397 -28.47 -20.92 18.26
CA VAL A 397 -28.78 -21.99 19.23
C VAL A 397 -29.52 -21.36 20.38
N ALA A 398 -30.83 -21.66 20.50
CA ALA A 398 -31.70 -21.07 21.49
C ALA A 398 -31.24 -21.30 22.93
N ASP A 399 -30.58 -22.43 23.17
CA ASP A 399 -30.15 -22.87 24.51
C ASP A 399 -28.63 -22.69 24.73
N GLY A 400 -27.94 -21.93 23.85
CA GLY A 400 -26.50 -21.75 23.91
C GLY A 400 -25.70 -22.94 23.31
N TRP A 401 -24.38 -22.77 23.21
CA TRP A 401 -23.50 -23.80 22.65
C TRP A 401 -23.35 -24.97 23.65
N SER A 402 -23.61 -26.19 23.21
CA SER A 402 -23.52 -27.42 24.00
C SER A 402 -22.57 -28.46 23.37
N GLY A 403 -21.54 -28.01 22.64
CA GLY A 403 -20.56 -28.90 21.99
C GLY A 403 -20.90 -29.24 20.53
N GLN A 404 -21.86 -28.56 19.92
CA GLN A 404 -22.19 -28.75 18.50
C GLN A 404 -20.97 -28.40 17.62
N PRO A 405 -20.80 -29.06 16.46
CA PRO A 405 -19.79 -28.68 15.49
C PRO A 405 -20.01 -27.24 15.01
N ILE A 406 -18.90 -26.56 14.70
CA ILE A 406 -18.95 -25.21 14.13
C ILE A 406 -19.78 -25.26 12.83
N PRO A 407 -20.79 -24.38 12.67
CA PRO A 407 -21.58 -24.34 11.45
C PRO A 407 -20.71 -24.10 10.22
N VAL A 408 -20.91 -24.87 9.17
CA VAL A 408 -20.24 -24.68 7.88
C VAL A 408 -21.15 -23.81 7.04
N LEU A 409 -20.64 -22.61 6.68
CA LEU A 409 -21.33 -21.73 5.74
C LEU A 409 -20.93 -22.08 4.32
N ASP A 410 -21.90 -22.24 3.43
CA ASP A 410 -21.64 -22.43 2.02
C ASP A 410 -20.96 -21.19 1.43
N ASP A 411 -19.87 -21.40 0.75
CA ASP A 411 -19.14 -20.34 0.07
C ASP A 411 -19.64 -20.20 -1.37
N THR A 412 -20.58 -19.29 -1.57
CA THR A 412 -21.25 -19.02 -2.85
C THR A 412 -20.48 -18.03 -3.76
N ARG A 413 -19.28 -17.57 -3.34
CA ARG A 413 -18.49 -16.62 -4.12
C ARG A 413 -18.02 -17.25 -5.43
N GLN A 414 -17.98 -16.42 -6.48
CA GLN A 414 -17.49 -16.85 -7.78
C GLN A 414 -16.00 -17.24 -7.74
N GLN A 415 -15.65 -18.39 -8.32
CA GLN A 415 -14.28 -18.79 -8.53
C GLN A 415 -13.74 -18.09 -9.79
N LEU A 416 -12.74 -17.22 -9.64
CA LEU A 416 -12.17 -16.42 -10.73
C LEU A 416 -10.97 -17.09 -11.39
N THR A 417 -10.22 -17.90 -10.65
CA THR A 417 -9.05 -18.66 -11.12
C THR A 417 -8.96 -19.96 -10.33
N GLU A 418 -8.28 -20.97 -10.87
CA GLU A 418 -8.09 -22.22 -10.14
C GLU A 418 -7.37 -22.01 -8.80
N PRO A 419 -7.82 -22.63 -7.71
CA PRO A 419 -7.14 -22.51 -6.41
C PRO A 419 -5.66 -22.91 -6.46
N THR A 420 -5.30 -23.86 -7.32
CA THR A 420 -3.93 -24.31 -7.53
C THR A 420 -3.08 -23.25 -8.25
N SER A 421 -3.64 -22.52 -9.21
CA SER A 421 -2.97 -21.38 -9.88
C SER A 421 -2.78 -20.21 -8.93
N ALA A 422 -3.82 -19.88 -8.16
CA ALA A 422 -3.73 -18.85 -7.13
C ALA A 422 -2.60 -19.15 -6.14
N PHE A 423 -2.48 -20.40 -5.68
CA PHE A 423 -1.42 -20.81 -4.76
C PHE A 423 -0.02 -20.82 -5.41
N GLN A 424 0.11 -21.22 -6.69
CA GLN A 424 1.36 -21.05 -7.44
C GLN A 424 1.76 -19.58 -7.50
N MET A 425 0.80 -18.68 -7.78
CA MET A 425 1.06 -17.24 -7.82
C MET A 425 1.49 -16.71 -6.46
N VAL A 426 0.81 -17.08 -5.37
CA VAL A 426 1.19 -16.73 -3.99
C VAL A 426 2.62 -17.17 -3.70
N SER A 427 2.98 -18.42 -4.00
CA SER A 427 4.36 -18.94 -3.82
C SER A 427 5.40 -18.15 -4.63
N MET A 428 5.07 -17.74 -5.87
CA MET A 428 5.97 -16.89 -6.67
C MET A 428 6.10 -15.48 -6.06
N LEU A 429 5.03 -14.92 -5.48
CA LEU A 429 5.03 -13.63 -4.80
C LEU A 429 5.75 -13.65 -3.44
N GLU A 430 5.78 -14.79 -2.73
CA GLU A 430 6.70 -14.99 -1.59
C GLU A 430 8.16 -14.86 -2.05
N GLY A 431 8.49 -15.40 -3.23
CA GLY A 431 9.81 -15.26 -3.84
C GLY A 431 10.21 -13.80 -4.10
N VAL A 432 9.26 -12.90 -4.38
CA VAL A 432 9.51 -11.45 -4.51
C VAL A 432 10.04 -10.88 -3.20
N ILE A 433 9.55 -11.36 -2.06
CA ILE A 433 10.00 -10.94 -0.73
C ILE A 433 11.36 -11.57 -0.41
N LYS A 434 11.53 -12.86 -0.58
CA LYS A 434 12.74 -13.59 -0.21
C LYS A 434 13.93 -13.28 -1.10
N ARG A 435 13.74 -13.18 -2.42
CA ARG A 435 14.82 -13.08 -3.43
C ARG A 435 14.67 -11.90 -4.39
N GLY A 436 13.51 -11.22 -4.39
CA GLY A 436 13.12 -10.22 -5.37
C GLY A 436 13.20 -8.77 -4.92
N THR A 437 12.29 -7.98 -5.46
CA THR A 437 12.24 -6.53 -5.28
C THR A 437 11.70 -6.09 -3.91
N GLY A 438 11.07 -7.00 -3.16
CA GLY A 438 10.52 -6.76 -1.81
C GLY A 438 11.42 -7.17 -0.65
N ARG A 439 12.68 -7.56 -0.86
CA ARG A 439 13.60 -8.12 0.15
C ARG A 439 13.75 -7.35 1.46
N ARG A 440 13.39 -6.07 1.49
CA ARG A 440 13.47 -5.27 2.72
C ARG A 440 12.52 -5.79 3.81
N ILE A 441 11.42 -6.47 3.43
CA ILE A 441 10.43 -7.03 4.35
C ILE A 441 10.90 -8.35 4.96
N ASP A 442 11.77 -9.10 4.29
CA ASP A 442 12.26 -10.42 4.71
C ASP A 442 12.85 -10.43 6.13
N LYS A 443 13.38 -9.28 6.58
CA LYS A 443 13.93 -9.09 7.93
C LYS A 443 12.89 -9.17 9.06
N LEU A 444 11.60 -9.10 8.73
CA LEU A 444 10.53 -9.14 9.73
C LEU A 444 10.16 -10.55 10.20
N ASP A 445 10.74 -11.58 9.57
CA ASP A 445 10.46 -13.01 9.86
C ASP A 445 8.95 -13.33 9.83
N LEU A 446 8.24 -12.75 8.87
CA LEU A 446 6.81 -12.95 8.64
C LEU A 446 6.56 -13.71 7.34
N VAL A 447 5.45 -14.46 7.29
CA VAL A 447 4.95 -15.05 6.04
C VAL A 447 4.24 -13.97 5.24
N VAL A 448 4.97 -13.40 4.27
CA VAL A 448 4.49 -12.31 3.41
C VAL A 448 4.75 -12.62 1.95
N ALA A 449 3.79 -12.35 1.10
CA ALA A 449 3.94 -12.33 -0.34
C ALA A 449 3.53 -10.94 -0.88
N GLY A 450 4.00 -10.55 -2.06
CA GLY A 450 3.62 -9.24 -2.60
C GLY A 450 4.40 -8.85 -3.84
N LYS A 451 4.08 -7.67 -4.37
CA LYS A 451 4.68 -7.13 -5.58
C LYS A 451 4.88 -5.63 -5.52
N THR A 452 6.06 -5.18 -5.90
CA THR A 452 6.35 -3.77 -6.13
C THR A 452 5.81 -3.30 -7.47
N GLY A 453 5.28 -2.09 -7.51
CA GLY A 453 4.95 -1.34 -8.72
C GLY A 453 5.81 -0.08 -8.80
N THR A 454 6.25 0.25 -9.99
CA THR A 454 6.93 1.52 -10.29
C THR A 454 6.57 1.86 -11.72
N THR A 455 6.09 3.07 -11.95
CA THR A 455 5.80 3.57 -13.30
C THR A 455 7.07 4.04 -13.99
N ASN A 456 6.99 4.23 -15.30
CA ASN A 456 8.04 4.90 -16.04
C ASN A 456 8.31 6.26 -15.38
N ASP A 457 9.56 6.71 -15.41
CA ASP A 457 10.03 7.96 -14.81
C ASP A 457 9.86 8.06 -13.28
N ASN A 458 9.55 6.94 -12.60
CA ASN A 458 9.38 6.87 -11.14
C ASN A 458 8.34 7.87 -10.59
N THR A 459 7.23 8.09 -11.28
CA THR A 459 6.18 9.04 -10.84
C THR A 459 5.29 8.44 -9.75
N ASN A 460 5.12 7.11 -9.73
CA ASN A 460 4.31 6.39 -8.76
C ASN A 460 5.08 5.21 -8.19
N GLY A 461 5.05 5.07 -6.87
CA GLY A 461 5.57 3.93 -6.14
C GLY A 461 4.44 3.12 -5.50
N TRP A 462 4.39 1.82 -5.81
CA TRP A 462 3.37 0.91 -5.30
C TRP A 462 4.00 -0.27 -4.59
N PHE A 463 3.33 -0.76 -3.58
CA PHE A 463 3.52 -2.10 -3.06
C PHE A 463 2.19 -2.69 -2.64
N ILE A 464 1.85 -3.85 -3.20
CA ILE A 464 0.72 -4.63 -2.74
C ILE A 464 1.28 -5.92 -2.17
N GLY A 465 1.04 -6.14 -0.89
CA GLY A 465 1.50 -7.30 -0.16
C GLY A 465 0.39 -7.90 0.68
N PHE A 466 0.59 -9.13 1.13
CA PHE A 466 -0.38 -9.83 1.95
C PHE A 466 0.29 -10.89 2.82
N THR A 467 -0.35 -11.12 3.97
CA THR A 467 -0.19 -12.31 4.80
C THR A 467 -1.36 -13.26 4.53
N PRO A 468 -1.44 -14.43 5.16
CA PRO A 468 -2.63 -15.30 5.03
C PRO A 468 -3.95 -14.63 5.39
N ASP A 469 -3.96 -13.63 6.30
CA ASP A 469 -5.17 -13.04 6.84
C ASP A 469 -5.34 -11.54 6.57
N LEU A 470 -4.39 -10.91 5.89
CA LEU A 470 -4.44 -9.46 5.65
C LEU A 470 -3.83 -9.11 4.31
N ALA A 471 -4.58 -8.43 3.44
CA ALA A 471 -4.09 -7.84 2.20
C ALA A 471 -3.93 -6.33 2.39
N VAL A 472 -2.76 -5.79 1.99
CA VAL A 472 -2.39 -4.40 2.22
C VAL A 472 -1.81 -3.79 0.96
N GLY A 473 -2.37 -2.66 0.56
CA GLY A 473 -1.89 -1.85 -0.54
C GLY A 473 -1.31 -0.53 -0.06
N VAL A 474 -0.21 -0.12 -0.66
CA VAL A 474 0.43 1.18 -0.44
C VAL A 474 0.71 1.84 -1.78
N PHE A 475 0.34 3.11 -1.89
CA PHE A 475 0.62 4.00 -3.00
C PHE A 475 1.35 5.24 -2.50
N VAL A 476 2.35 5.71 -3.27
CA VAL A 476 3.07 6.96 -3.03
C VAL A 476 3.25 7.69 -4.36
N GLY A 477 2.90 8.97 -4.41
CA GLY A 477 3.00 9.79 -5.61
C GLY A 477 2.62 11.25 -5.35
N TYR A 478 2.90 12.13 -6.31
CA TYR A 478 2.40 13.51 -6.28
C TYR A 478 1.03 13.59 -6.96
N ASP A 479 0.17 14.48 -6.51
CA ASP A 479 -1.15 14.73 -7.13
C ASP A 479 -0.99 15.20 -8.57
N THR A 480 -0.11 16.14 -8.82
CA THR A 480 0.39 16.46 -10.16
C THR A 480 1.56 15.53 -10.47
N PRO A 481 1.44 14.59 -11.42
CA PRO A 481 2.45 13.57 -11.67
C PRO A 481 3.83 14.16 -11.98
N ARG A 482 4.79 13.86 -11.15
CA ARG A 482 6.22 14.18 -11.33
C ARG A 482 7.08 13.09 -10.70
N ALA A 483 8.34 12.99 -11.10
CA ALA A 483 9.25 11.97 -10.59
C ALA A 483 9.46 12.09 -9.08
N LEU A 484 9.37 10.95 -8.37
CA LEU A 484 9.71 10.85 -6.95
C LEU A 484 11.23 10.97 -6.70
N GLY A 485 12.03 10.80 -7.75
CA GLY A 485 13.49 10.85 -7.72
C GLY A 485 14.15 9.66 -8.43
N LYS A 486 15.42 9.81 -8.84
CA LYS A 486 16.13 8.80 -9.66
C LYS A 486 16.21 7.40 -9.06
N ARG A 487 16.14 7.27 -7.72
CA ARG A 487 16.23 5.99 -6.99
C ARG A 487 14.99 5.70 -6.17
N GLU A 488 13.97 6.54 -6.25
CA GLU A 488 12.72 6.36 -5.53
C GLU A 488 11.77 5.49 -6.38
N THR A 489 11.58 4.27 -5.93
CA THR A 489 10.78 3.23 -6.57
C THR A 489 9.81 2.64 -5.54
N GLY A 490 8.86 1.84 -5.95
CA GLY A 490 7.98 1.13 -5.02
C GLY A 490 8.76 0.40 -3.91
N SER A 491 9.96 -0.13 -4.22
CA SER A 491 10.84 -0.78 -3.23
C SER A 491 11.42 0.17 -2.18
N THR A 492 11.60 1.45 -2.51
CA THR A 492 12.22 2.42 -1.59
C THR A 492 11.23 3.32 -0.89
N VAL A 493 10.00 3.48 -1.46
CA VAL A 493 8.98 4.37 -0.89
C VAL A 493 7.78 3.62 -0.31
N ALA A 494 7.22 2.62 -1.01
CA ALA A 494 6.01 1.92 -0.57
C ALA A 494 6.31 0.68 0.31
N VAL A 495 7.38 -0.08 0.00
CA VAL A 495 7.79 -1.25 0.80
C VAL A 495 8.10 -0.90 2.27
N PRO A 496 8.79 0.20 2.61
CA PRO A 496 8.99 0.57 4.02
C PRO A 496 7.69 0.89 4.76
N ILE A 497 6.74 1.58 4.13
CA ILE A 497 5.42 1.88 4.70
C ILE A 497 4.65 0.59 5.00
N PHE A 498 4.61 -0.33 4.04
CA PHE A 498 4.03 -1.65 4.24
C PHE A 498 4.72 -2.39 5.39
N GLY A 499 6.07 -2.37 5.44
CA GLY A 499 6.86 -3.04 6.46
C GLY A 499 6.57 -2.53 7.87
N ASP A 500 6.48 -1.21 8.06
CA ASP A 500 6.14 -0.58 9.35
C ASP A 500 4.72 -0.97 9.78
N PHE A 501 3.77 -0.88 8.87
CA PHE A 501 2.38 -1.28 9.13
C PHE A 501 2.26 -2.75 9.49
N ILE A 502 2.82 -3.67 8.66
CA ILE A 502 2.62 -5.12 8.85
C ILE A 502 3.33 -5.63 10.10
N ALA A 503 4.48 -5.05 10.48
CA ALA A 503 5.16 -5.37 11.72
C ALA A 503 4.26 -5.08 12.94
N THR A 504 3.61 -3.90 12.94
CA THR A 504 2.66 -3.51 13.99
C THR A 504 1.39 -4.38 13.97
N ALA A 505 0.82 -4.61 12.78
CA ALA A 505 -0.41 -5.37 12.59
C ALA A 505 -0.27 -6.86 12.95
N SER A 506 0.95 -7.42 12.85
CA SER A 506 1.27 -8.82 13.15
C SER A 506 1.83 -9.05 14.55
N ALA A 507 2.09 -7.99 15.31
CA ALA A 507 2.66 -8.09 16.65
C ALA A 507 1.81 -8.98 17.57
N GLY A 508 2.45 -9.96 18.21
CA GLY A 508 1.78 -10.90 19.13
C GLY A 508 0.87 -11.93 18.46
N LYS A 509 0.78 -11.96 17.13
CA LYS A 509 0.00 -12.97 16.39
C LYS A 509 0.88 -14.15 15.97
N PRO A 510 0.33 -15.39 15.92
CA PRO A 510 1.08 -16.53 15.42
C PRO A 510 1.40 -16.36 13.93
N VAL A 511 2.60 -16.79 13.53
CA VAL A 511 3.00 -16.86 12.13
C VAL A 511 2.41 -18.14 11.53
N ILE A 512 1.47 -17.99 10.61
CA ILE A 512 0.82 -19.10 9.92
C ILE A 512 1.21 -19.13 8.43
N PRO A 513 1.33 -20.31 7.80
CA PRO A 513 1.64 -20.41 6.38
C PRO A 513 0.40 -20.13 5.52
N PHE A 514 0.61 -19.79 4.23
CA PHE A 514 -0.48 -19.72 3.26
C PHE A 514 -1.18 -21.07 3.10
N ARG A 515 -2.51 -21.02 2.98
CA ARG A 515 -3.34 -22.23 2.86
C ARG A 515 -3.06 -22.94 1.55
N ARG A 516 -2.56 -24.17 1.65
CA ARG A 516 -2.27 -25.03 0.51
C ARG A 516 -3.55 -25.72 0.03
N PRO A 517 -3.95 -25.58 -1.26
CA PRO A 517 -5.05 -26.36 -1.82
C PRO A 517 -4.66 -27.85 -1.98
N GLY A 518 -5.67 -28.70 -2.05
CA GLY A 518 -5.46 -30.13 -2.33
C GLY A 518 -4.88 -30.36 -3.73
N GLY A 519 -4.16 -31.48 -3.90
CA GLY A 519 -3.66 -31.96 -5.19
C GLY A 519 -2.35 -31.34 -5.69
N VAL A 520 -1.83 -30.25 -5.07
CA VAL A 520 -0.53 -29.69 -5.49
C VAL A 520 0.64 -30.51 -4.96
N THR A 521 1.69 -30.62 -5.78
CA THR A 521 2.97 -31.26 -5.43
C THR A 521 4.05 -30.19 -5.23
N ILE A 522 4.89 -30.36 -4.22
CA ILE A 522 6.03 -29.48 -3.98
C ILE A 522 7.31 -30.24 -4.33
N ILE A 523 8.11 -29.71 -5.25
CA ILE A 523 9.32 -30.33 -5.77
C ILE A 523 10.50 -29.38 -5.58
N PRO A 524 11.65 -29.83 -5.04
CA PRO A 524 12.85 -29.01 -4.97
C PRO A 524 13.42 -28.81 -6.39
N VAL A 525 13.57 -27.52 -6.75
CA VAL A 525 14.14 -27.11 -8.03
C VAL A 525 15.21 -26.04 -7.85
N HIS A 526 16.14 -25.96 -8.77
CA HIS A 526 17.13 -24.88 -8.81
C HIS A 526 16.44 -23.55 -9.09
N SER A 527 16.69 -22.54 -8.27
CA SER A 527 15.97 -21.23 -8.27
C SER A 527 16.13 -20.41 -9.56
N GLU A 528 17.12 -20.70 -10.39
CA GLU A 528 17.41 -19.98 -11.65
C GLU A 528 17.07 -20.81 -12.89
N THR A 529 17.35 -22.11 -12.89
CA THR A 529 17.15 -23.00 -14.07
C THR A 529 15.80 -23.72 -14.03
N GLY A 530 15.20 -23.89 -12.85
CA GLY A 530 13.96 -24.65 -12.67
C GLY A 530 14.14 -26.18 -12.78
N GLU A 531 15.34 -26.67 -12.94
CA GLU A 531 15.64 -28.10 -12.97
C GLU A 531 15.48 -28.72 -11.59
N ARG A 532 15.06 -29.99 -11.54
CA ARG A 532 14.95 -30.71 -10.28
C ARG A 532 16.33 -30.90 -9.65
N VAL A 533 16.44 -30.58 -8.36
CA VAL A 533 17.65 -30.75 -7.56
C VAL A 533 17.34 -31.50 -6.26
N LEU A 534 18.37 -31.88 -5.53
CA LEU A 534 18.19 -32.42 -4.19
C LEU A 534 17.76 -31.32 -3.21
N PRO A 535 16.99 -31.63 -2.15
CA PRO A 535 16.49 -30.64 -1.19
C PRO A 535 17.58 -29.83 -0.48
N ASP A 536 18.78 -30.39 -0.33
CA ASP A 536 19.95 -29.80 0.32
C ASP A 536 20.87 -29.00 -0.62
N HIS A 537 20.51 -28.89 -1.91
CA HIS A 537 21.27 -28.07 -2.85
C HIS A 537 21.19 -26.58 -2.45
N GLU A 538 22.31 -25.85 -2.45
CA GLU A 538 22.39 -24.45 -1.95
C GLU A 538 21.40 -23.47 -2.62
N LYS A 539 21.06 -23.74 -3.90
CA LYS A 539 20.09 -22.95 -4.67
C LYS A 539 18.73 -23.64 -4.79
N ALA A 540 18.44 -24.65 -3.97
CA ALA A 540 17.14 -25.29 -3.98
C ALA A 540 16.04 -24.35 -3.50
N ILE A 541 14.92 -24.34 -4.22
CA ILE A 541 13.64 -23.79 -3.76
C ILE A 541 12.56 -24.86 -3.89
N PHE A 542 11.59 -24.84 -3.00
CA PHE A 542 10.45 -25.75 -3.03
C PHE A 542 9.36 -25.16 -3.92
N GLU A 543 9.28 -25.63 -5.17
CA GLU A 543 8.38 -25.12 -6.20
C GLU A 543 7.06 -25.89 -6.21
N VAL A 544 5.97 -25.16 -6.48
CA VAL A 544 4.60 -25.66 -6.47
C VAL A 544 4.17 -26.06 -7.88
N PHE A 545 3.71 -27.31 -8.03
CA PHE A 545 3.18 -27.86 -9.28
C PHE A 545 1.74 -28.33 -9.12
N LYS A 546 0.91 -28.08 -10.12
CA LYS A 546 -0.44 -28.64 -10.23
C LYS A 546 -0.38 -30.15 -10.52
N PRO A 547 -1.50 -30.89 -10.32
CA PRO A 547 -1.55 -32.29 -10.72
C PRO A 547 -1.10 -32.50 -12.17
N GLY A 548 -0.18 -33.42 -12.39
CA GLY A 548 0.37 -33.73 -13.71
C GLY A 548 1.46 -32.79 -14.23
N GLN A 549 1.70 -31.65 -13.58
CA GLN A 549 2.82 -30.76 -13.94
C GLN A 549 4.15 -31.30 -13.38
N ARG A 550 5.24 -31.00 -14.09
CA ARG A 550 6.63 -31.36 -13.71
C ARG A 550 7.56 -30.17 -13.91
N PRO A 551 8.73 -30.14 -13.23
CA PRO A 551 9.79 -29.18 -13.52
C PRO A 551 10.20 -29.20 -15.00
N GLY A 552 10.55 -28.04 -15.53
CA GLY A 552 10.81 -27.83 -16.95
C GLY A 552 9.63 -27.23 -17.67
N GLY A 553 9.71 -27.10 -18.98
CA GLY A 553 8.65 -26.53 -19.83
C GLY A 553 9.22 -25.96 -21.13
N THR A 554 8.34 -25.68 -22.07
CA THR A 554 8.66 -25.12 -23.38
C THR A 554 9.25 -23.71 -23.24
N LEU A 555 10.17 -23.33 -24.12
CA LEU A 555 10.67 -21.96 -24.21
C LEU A 555 9.65 -21.08 -24.94
N ILE A 556 9.20 -20.01 -24.30
CA ILE A 556 8.36 -18.97 -24.92
C ILE A 556 9.27 -17.88 -25.49
N ASP A 557 9.32 -17.77 -26.81
CA ASP A 557 10.12 -16.76 -27.53
C ASP A 557 9.23 -15.73 -28.25
N VAL A 558 8.47 -16.16 -29.27
CA VAL A 558 7.62 -15.25 -30.07
C VAL A 558 6.30 -15.95 -30.44
N PRO A 559 5.20 -15.21 -30.62
CA PRO A 559 3.92 -15.78 -31.10
C PRO A 559 4.09 -16.45 -32.44
N GLY A 560 3.66 -17.72 -32.55
CA GLY A 560 3.73 -18.51 -33.79
C GLY A 560 4.98 -19.36 -33.95
N SER A 561 5.96 -19.32 -33.06
CA SER A 561 7.00 -20.35 -33.00
C SER A 561 6.40 -21.60 -32.38
N SER A 562 6.16 -22.63 -33.20
CA SER A 562 5.81 -23.97 -32.71
C SER A 562 6.79 -24.39 -31.62
N ALA A 563 6.27 -24.96 -30.54
CA ALA A 563 7.06 -25.51 -29.43
C ALA A 563 8.20 -26.38 -29.99
N ARG A 564 9.44 -25.90 -29.93
CA ARG A 564 10.60 -26.75 -30.17
C ARG A 564 10.83 -27.57 -28.89
N THR A 565 10.71 -28.86 -29.05
CA THR A 565 11.11 -29.84 -28.02
C THR A 565 12.62 -29.77 -27.83
N SER A 566 13.05 -29.96 -26.59
CA SER A 566 14.40 -29.73 -26.05
C SER A 566 15.51 -30.67 -26.56
N ASP A 567 15.39 -31.26 -27.74
CA ASP A 567 16.36 -32.23 -28.24
C ASP A 567 17.33 -31.67 -29.34
N ASP A 568 17.24 -30.38 -29.68
CA ASP A 568 18.16 -29.75 -30.60
C ASP A 568 18.89 -28.56 -29.97
N ASP A 569 19.93 -28.86 -29.17
CA ASP A 569 20.86 -27.89 -28.59
C ASP A 569 21.98 -27.49 -29.59
N GLU A 570 21.64 -26.89 -30.71
CA GLU A 570 22.59 -26.05 -31.44
C GLU A 570 21.90 -24.80 -31.94
N ILE A 571 21.96 -23.73 -31.14
CA ILE A 571 21.48 -22.40 -31.53
C ILE A 571 22.62 -21.69 -32.28
N ALA A 572 22.64 -21.81 -33.60
CA ALA A 572 23.31 -20.84 -34.45
C ALA A 572 22.51 -19.52 -34.42
N ILE A 573 23.05 -18.46 -33.87
CA ILE A 573 22.51 -17.09 -33.91
C ILE A 573 23.03 -16.42 -35.19
N PRO A 574 22.22 -16.26 -36.29
CA PRO A 574 22.65 -15.44 -37.42
C PRO A 574 22.51 -13.95 -37.07
N GLY A 575 23.61 -13.22 -37.05
CA GLY A 575 23.62 -11.77 -37.13
C GLY A 575 23.79 -11.03 -35.80
N LEU A 576 24.84 -11.28 -35.06
CA LEU A 576 25.42 -10.34 -34.10
C LEU A 576 26.77 -9.87 -34.63
N PHE A 577 26.77 -8.76 -35.34
CA PHE A 577 27.89 -7.84 -35.49
C PHE A 577 27.40 -6.42 -35.25
#